data_49d2dd12a10349071e8d521e4a5b47a2
#
_entry.id   49d2dd12a10349071e8d521e4a5b47a2
#
_cell.length_a   1.000
_cell.length_b   1.000
_cell.length_c   1.000
_cell.angle_alpha   90.00
_cell.angle_beta   90.00
_cell.angle_gamma   90.00
#
_symmetry.space_group_name_H-M   'P 1'
#
loop_
_entity.id
_entity.type
_entity.pdbx_description
1 polymer ?
#
loop_
_entity_poly.entity_id
_entity_poly.type
_entity_poly.pdbx_seq_one_letter_code
_entity_poly.pdbx_strand_id
1 'polypeptide(L)'
;VLLENGSTLTSGQLGVDENIIKTYWNEDNLTWTLTADGTMTISGTGAMKEDYNIYYSPAYDNKNIKKVVIEDGVTSIGGYAFSGCSMTSITIPDSVTSIGGSAFEWCTGLTSIEIPEGVTSIGESVFFGCYKLTEVFLENGSKLTSGNLGVNESIIGTYWNEGDLTWTLTADGTLTISGTGAMKDYSYDSPACDNSNIKKVVIEEDVTSIGDSAFSYCSSLTDITIPGSVTSIGNDAFSWCTSLTGITIPSSVTSIGNGAFSGCSSLTDITIPGSVTSIGESAFESC
;
A
#
# COMPACT_ATOMS: atom_id res chain seq x y z
N VAL A 1 -28.19 -13.33 -4.36
CA VAL A 1 -29.41 -12.61 -4.77
C VAL A 1 -29.11 -11.13 -4.84
N LEU A 2 -29.38 -10.50 -5.99
CA LEU A 2 -29.22 -9.05 -6.19
C LEU A 2 -30.60 -8.38 -5.98
N LEU A 3 -30.62 -7.38 -5.12
CA LEU A 3 -31.79 -6.53 -4.91
C LEU A 3 -31.46 -5.11 -5.34
N GLU A 4 -32.30 -4.53 -6.20
CA GLU A 4 -32.19 -3.12 -6.53
C GLU A 4 -32.40 -2.26 -5.28
N ASN A 5 -31.70 -1.14 -5.20
CA ASN A 5 -31.86 -0.20 -4.09
C ASN A 5 -33.34 0.21 -3.96
N GLY A 6 -33.83 0.20 -2.73
CA GLY A 6 -35.25 0.43 -2.42
C GLY A 6 -36.11 -0.84 -2.37
N SER A 7 -35.57 -2.02 -2.68
CA SER A 7 -36.27 -3.27 -2.44
C SER A 7 -36.52 -3.50 -0.94
N THR A 8 -37.75 -3.89 -0.59
CA THR A 8 -38.14 -4.19 0.79
C THR A 8 -38.15 -5.69 1.10
N LEU A 9 -37.69 -6.53 0.15
CA LEU A 9 -37.67 -7.98 0.31
C LEU A 9 -36.59 -8.37 1.34
N THR A 10 -36.91 -9.31 2.21
CA THR A 10 -36.02 -9.84 3.24
C THR A 10 -35.49 -11.22 2.88
N SER A 11 -34.42 -11.67 3.52
CA SER A 11 -33.87 -13.03 3.39
C SER A 11 -34.92 -14.10 3.69
N GLY A 12 -35.77 -13.88 4.71
CA GLY A 12 -36.88 -14.79 5.05
C GLY A 12 -37.94 -14.91 3.96
N GLN A 13 -38.29 -13.81 3.27
CA GLN A 13 -39.21 -13.82 2.16
C GLN A 13 -38.63 -14.48 0.91
N LEU A 14 -37.33 -14.37 0.71
CA LEU A 14 -36.56 -14.97 -0.38
C LEU A 14 -36.19 -16.43 -0.13
N GLY A 15 -36.24 -16.88 1.13
CA GLY A 15 -35.83 -18.22 1.52
C GLY A 15 -34.33 -18.48 1.36
N VAL A 16 -33.51 -17.43 1.52
CA VAL A 16 -32.06 -17.49 1.32
C VAL A 16 -31.32 -16.95 2.55
N ASP A 17 -30.03 -17.29 2.66
CA ASP A 17 -29.14 -16.72 3.67
C ASP A 17 -28.96 -15.22 3.42
N GLU A 18 -28.99 -14.42 4.49
CA GLU A 18 -28.81 -12.96 4.43
C GLU A 18 -27.46 -12.58 3.79
N ASN A 19 -26.42 -13.36 4.03
CA ASN A 19 -25.08 -13.12 3.52
C ASN A 19 -24.95 -13.20 2.00
N ILE A 20 -25.93 -13.78 1.31
CA ILE A 20 -25.95 -13.84 -0.17
C ILE A 20 -26.79 -12.73 -0.81
N ILE A 21 -27.38 -11.84 -0.01
CA ILE A 21 -28.15 -10.70 -0.52
C ILE A 21 -27.19 -9.54 -0.75
N LYS A 22 -27.28 -8.95 -1.93
CA LYS A 22 -26.52 -7.76 -2.34
C LYS A 22 -27.49 -6.69 -2.79
N THR A 23 -27.25 -5.45 -2.38
CA THR A 23 -27.96 -4.28 -2.92
C THR A 23 -27.15 -3.69 -4.04
N TYR A 24 -27.80 -3.27 -5.13
CA TYR A 24 -27.11 -2.66 -6.26
C TYR A 24 -27.80 -1.37 -6.72
N TRP A 25 -27.00 -0.51 -7.32
CA TRP A 25 -27.40 0.73 -8.00
C TRP A 25 -26.74 0.75 -9.36
N ASN A 26 -27.47 1.16 -10.39
CA ASN A 26 -26.92 1.40 -11.72
C ASN A 26 -26.74 2.90 -11.93
N GLU A 27 -25.61 3.25 -12.52
CA GLU A 27 -25.24 4.61 -12.88
C GLU A 27 -24.55 4.58 -14.23
N ASP A 28 -25.27 4.91 -15.29
CA ASP A 28 -24.79 4.81 -16.68
C ASP A 28 -24.15 3.44 -16.96
N ASN A 29 -22.83 3.39 -17.18
CA ASN A 29 -22.06 2.17 -17.40
C ASN A 29 -21.47 1.57 -16.13
N LEU A 30 -21.76 2.15 -14.96
CA LEU A 30 -21.25 1.68 -13.67
C LEU A 30 -22.35 0.99 -12.87
N THR A 31 -21.95 -0.03 -12.13
CA THR A 31 -22.80 -0.70 -11.14
C THR A 31 -22.12 -0.63 -9.79
N TRP A 32 -22.83 -0.14 -8.79
CA TRP A 32 -22.44 -0.12 -7.39
C TRP A 32 -23.10 -1.30 -6.69
N THR A 33 -22.38 -2.13 -6.02
CA THR A 33 -22.91 -3.31 -5.32
C THR A 33 -22.44 -3.29 -3.86
N LEU A 34 -23.40 -3.36 -2.91
CA LEU A 34 -23.09 -3.48 -1.47
C LEU A 34 -23.44 -4.89 -0.99
N THR A 35 -22.49 -5.58 -0.41
CA THR A 35 -22.63 -6.90 0.20
C THR A 35 -22.93 -6.81 1.69
N ALA A 36 -23.45 -7.88 2.29
CA ALA A 36 -23.83 -7.91 3.70
C ALA A 36 -22.66 -7.73 4.66
N ASP A 37 -21.41 -8.07 4.24
CA ASP A 37 -20.18 -7.84 5.01
C ASP A 37 -19.72 -6.38 5.03
N GLY A 38 -20.40 -5.54 4.22
CA GLY A 38 -20.08 -4.10 4.11
C GLY A 38 -19.07 -3.76 3.02
N THR A 39 -18.82 -4.66 2.07
CA THR A 39 -18.00 -4.36 0.90
C THR A 39 -18.84 -3.68 -0.18
N MET A 40 -18.47 -2.45 -0.55
CA MET A 40 -19.01 -1.74 -1.70
C MET A 40 -18.07 -1.94 -2.88
N THR A 41 -18.57 -2.51 -3.97
CA THR A 41 -17.82 -2.67 -5.23
C THR A 41 -18.41 -1.78 -6.30
N ILE A 42 -17.57 -1.03 -7.00
CA ILE A 42 -17.93 -0.24 -8.15
C ILE A 42 -17.30 -0.89 -9.38
N SER A 43 -18.12 -1.38 -10.31
CA SER A 43 -17.71 -2.10 -11.50
C SER A 43 -18.26 -1.47 -12.77
N GLY A 44 -17.66 -1.79 -13.92
CA GLY A 44 -18.05 -1.25 -15.21
C GLY A 44 -16.96 -0.38 -15.84
N THR A 45 -17.34 0.52 -16.74
CA THR A 45 -16.37 1.34 -17.48
C THR A 45 -16.80 2.79 -17.56
N GLY A 46 -15.82 3.71 -17.36
CA GLY A 46 -16.04 5.15 -17.49
C GLY A 46 -15.96 5.90 -16.16
N ALA A 47 -16.38 7.14 -16.18
CA ALA A 47 -16.32 8.04 -15.04
C ALA A 47 -17.53 7.88 -14.12
N MET A 48 -17.33 8.01 -12.80
CA MET A 48 -18.44 8.34 -11.90
C MET A 48 -18.98 9.72 -12.25
N LYS A 49 -20.19 10.05 -11.80
CA LYS A 49 -20.70 11.42 -11.94
C LYS A 49 -19.67 12.44 -11.42
N GLU A 50 -19.51 13.53 -12.13
CA GLU A 50 -18.53 14.57 -11.78
C GLU A 50 -18.74 15.10 -10.36
N ASP A 51 -20.02 15.29 -9.97
CA ASP A 51 -20.40 15.73 -8.64
C ASP A 51 -21.72 15.09 -8.22
N TYR A 52 -21.70 14.33 -7.12
CA TYR A 52 -22.92 13.71 -6.60
C TYR A 52 -23.79 14.66 -5.82
N ASN A 53 -23.37 15.91 -5.60
CA ASN A 53 -24.02 16.72 -4.57
C ASN A 53 -24.35 15.85 -3.34
N ILE A 54 -24.05 16.28 -2.14
CA ILE A 54 -23.98 15.50 -0.90
C ILE A 54 -25.09 14.46 -0.61
N TYR A 55 -26.18 14.39 -1.39
CA TYR A 55 -27.32 13.50 -1.11
C TYR A 55 -27.55 12.41 -2.14
N TYR A 56 -26.77 12.31 -3.21
CA TYR A 56 -27.12 11.44 -4.36
C TYR A 56 -26.14 10.31 -4.67
N SER A 57 -25.00 10.22 -3.98
CA SER A 57 -24.12 9.06 -4.11
C SER A 57 -24.77 7.81 -3.49
N PRO A 58 -24.68 6.65 -4.11
CA PRO A 58 -25.08 5.38 -3.50
C PRO A 58 -24.39 5.09 -2.16
N ALA A 59 -23.23 5.71 -1.93
CA ALA A 59 -22.42 5.53 -0.72
C ALA A 59 -22.60 6.64 0.32
N TYR A 60 -23.25 7.77 0.00
CA TYR A 60 -23.34 8.91 0.90
C TYR A 60 -23.88 8.53 2.30
N ASP A 61 -23.12 8.93 3.33
CA ASP A 61 -23.40 8.70 4.77
C ASP A 61 -23.74 7.25 5.14
N ASN A 62 -23.36 6.30 4.29
CA ASN A 62 -23.67 4.89 4.50
C ASN A 62 -22.69 4.27 5.51
N LYS A 63 -23.16 4.11 6.74
CA LYS A 63 -22.36 3.55 7.85
C LYS A 63 -22.17 2.02 7.77
N ASN A 64 -22.84 1.34 6.86
CA ASN A 64 -22.67 -0.09 6.63
C ASN A 64 -21.48 -0.39 5.72
N ILE A 65 -20.98 0.60 4.98
CA ILE A 65 -19.79 0.43 4.12
C ILE A 65 -18.54 0.41 5.00
N LYS A 66 -17.83 -0.72 4.96
CA LYS A 66 -16.57 -0.94 5.68
C LYS A 66 -15.37 -0.94 4.74
N LYS A 67 -15.55 -1.44 3.52
CA LYS A 67 -14.55 -1.52 2.47
C LYS A 67 -15.14 -1.05 1.15
N VAL A 68 -14.34 -0.33 0.38
CA VAL A 68 -14.66 0.06 -1.00
C VAL A 68 -13.65 -0.58 -1.94
N VAL A 69 -14.15 -1.14 -3.04
CA VAL A 69 -13.34 -1.69 -4.13
C VAL A 69 -13.82 -1.03 -5.43
N ILE A 70 -12.95 -0.28 -6.06
CA ILE A 70 -13.19 0.25 -7.40
C ILE A 70 -12.46 -0.68 -8.36
N GLU A 71 -13.18 -1.25 -9.33
CA GLU A 71 -12.61 -2.17 -10.31
C GLU A 71 -11.98 -1.43 -11.49
N ASP A 72 -11.09 -2.11 -12.20
CA ASP A 72 -10.50 -1.61 -13.43
C ASP A 72 -11.56 -1.22 -14.46
N GLY A 73 -11.26 -0.13 -15.20
CA GLY A 73 -12.20 0.46 -16.15
C GLY A 73 -12.94 1.68 -15.62
N VAL A 74 -13.04 1.87 -14.29
CA VAL A 74 -13.52 3.12 -13.70
C VAL A 74 -12.43 4.18 -13.85
N THR A 75 -12.74 5.34 -14.42
CA THR A 75 -11.74 6.34 -14.80
C THR A 75 -11.69 7.58 -13.90
N SER A 76 -12.73 7.78 -13.08
CA SER A 76 -12.72 8.87 -12.10
C SER A 76 -13.56 8.55 -10.87
N ILE A 77 -13.22 9.16 -9.75
CA ILE A 77 -14.03 9.20 -8.53
C ILE A 77 -14.70 10.57 -8.48
N GLY A 78 -16.03 10.59 -8.42
CA GLY A 78 -16.80 11.84 -8.41
C GLY A 78 -16.71 12.61 -7.09
N GLY A 79 -17.04 13.91 -7.13
CA GLY A 79 -17.17 14.72 -5.93
C GLY A 79 -18.23 14.16 -4.98
N TYR A 80 -17.94 14.14 -3.67
CA TYR A 80 -18.79 13.56 -2.61
C TYR A 80 -19.11 12.06 -2.76
N ALA A 81 -18.45 11.33 -3.67
CA ALA A 81 -18.80 9.93 -3.98
C ALA A 81 -18.90 9.04 -2.74
N PHE A 82 -18.02 9.22 -1.76
CA PHE A 82 -17.96 8.44 -0.52
C PHE A 82 -18.09 9.30 0.74
N SER A 83 -18.58 10.54 0.62
CA SER A 83 -18.70 11.45 1.75
C SER A 83 -19.51 10.84 2.89
N GLY A 84 -18.99 10.92 4.11
CA GLY A 84 -19.65 10.41 5.32
C GLY A 84 -19.60 8.90 5.53
N CYS A 85 -18.95 8.13 4.66
CA CYS A 85 -18.80 6.68 4.84
C CYS A 85 -18.01 6.31 6.10
N SER A 86 -18.31 5.13 6.65
CA SER A 86 -17.55 4.56 7.78
C SER A 86 -16.46 3.57 7.33
N MET A 87 -16.08 3.60 6.05
CA MET A 87 -15.08 2.68 5.50
C MET A 87 -13.73 2.83 6.18
N THR A 88 -13.04 1.70 6.32
CA THR A 88 -11.68 1.63 6.86
C THR A 88 -10.63 1.47 5.76
N SER A 89 -11.04 1.03 4.57
CA SER A 89 -10.15 0.83 3.42
C SER A 89 -10.87 1.08 2.11
N ILE A 90 -10.10 1.49 1.10
CA ILE A 90 -10.52 1.62 -0.28
C ILE A 90 -9.39 1.14 -1.20
N THR A 91 -9.75 0.45 -2.28
CA THR A 91 -8.84 0.13 -3.38
C THR A 91 -9.20 1.00 -4.58
N ILE A 92 -8.24 1.77 -5.08
CA ILE A 92 -8.35 2.64 -6.26
C ILE A 92 -7.47 2.02 -7.36
N PRO A 93 -8.03 1.64 -8.52
CA PRO A 93 -7.24 1.06 -9.60
C PRO A 93 -6.48 2.13 -10.40
N ASP A 94 -5.45 1.69 -11.15
CA ASP A 94 -4.62 2.55 -11.99
C ASP A 94 -5.38 3.24 -13.12
N SER A 95 -6.56 2.72 -13.48
CA SER A 95 -7.45 3.33 -14.45
C SER A 95 -8.04 4.68 -14.00
N VAL A 96 -8.01 4.99 -12.69
CA VAL A 96 -8.53 6.25 -12.15
C VAL A 96 -7.53 7.38 -12.38
N THR A 97 -7.98 8.44 -13.06
CA THR A 97 -7.15 9.60 -13.40
C THR A 97 -7.50 10.86 -12.60
N SER A 98 -8.67 10.88 -11.96
CA SER A 98 -9.10 12.04 -11.17
C SER A 98 -9.96 11.65 -9.97
N ILE A 99 -9.84 12.45 -8.90
CA ILE A 99 -10.67 12.35 -7.69
C ILE A 99 -11.34 13.71 -7.48
N GLY A 100 -12.65 13.74 -7.42
CA GLY A 100 -13.45 14.94 -7.24
C GLY A 100 -13.36 15.54 -5.84
N GLY A 101 -13.79 16.79 -5.69
CA GLY A 101 -13.79 17.49 -4.41
C GLY A 101 -14.65 16.78 -3.36
N SER A 102 -14.20 16.80 -2.09
CA SER A 102 -14.91 16.18 -0.97
C SER A 102 -15.24 14.68 -1.15
N ALA A 103 -14.55 13.98 -2.07
CA ALA A 103 -14.86 12.59 -2.42
C ALA A 103 -14.87 11.65 -1.19
N PHE A 104 -13.97 11.89 -0.24
CA PHE A 104 -13.84 11.12 1.02
C PHE A 104 -14.11 11.97 2.26
N GLU A 105 -14.77 13.11 2.10
CA GLU A 105 -15.10 14.00 3.22
C GLU A 105 -15.83 13.23 4.33
N TRP A 106 -15.42 13.44 5.60
CA TRP A 106 -15.99 12.76 6.78
C TRP A 106 -15.91 11.23 6.76
N CYS A 107 -14.98 10.63 6.01
CA CYS A 107 -14.67 9.20 6.11
C CYS A 107 -13.92 8.91 7.42
N THR A 108 -14.64 8.95 8.54
CA THR A 108 -14.06 8.90 9.89
C THR A 108 -13.45 7.55 10.29
N GLY A 109 -13.65 6.52 9.48
CA GLY A 109 -13.06 5.19 9.65
C GLY A 109 -11.71 5.01 8.93
N LEU A 110 -11.45 5.82 7.90
CA LEU A 110 -10.28 5.68 7.02
C LEU A 110 -9.00 6.05 7.78
N THR A 111 -8.04 5.13 7.81
CA THR A 111 -6.74 5.31 8.50
C THR A 111 -5.60 5.51 7.53
N SER A 112 -5.67 4.88 6.37
CA SER A 112 -4.68 5.00 5.29
C SER A 112 -5.37 4.93 3.93
N ILE A 113 -4.72 5.47 2.91
CA ILE A 113 -5.16 5.39 1.52
C ILE A 113 -3.95 5.38 0.58
N GLU A 114 -4.01 4.52 -0.44
CA GLU A 114 -3.06 4.48 -1.55
C GLU A 114 -3.66 5.20 -2.77
N ILE A 115 -2.90 6.11 -3.37
CA ILE A 115 -3.31 6.87 -4.55
C ILE A 115 -2.39 6.53 -5.71
N PRO A 116 -2.89 5.87 -6.76
CA PRO A 116 -2.11 5.48 -7.94
C PRO A 116 -1.49 6.67 -8.68
N GLU A 117 -0.37 6.44 -9.39
CA GLU A 117 0.31 7.44 -10.22
C GLU A 117 -0.61 8.03 -11.30
N GLY A 118 -1.54 7.22 -11.81
CA GLY A 118 -2.54 7.63 -12.79
C GLY A 118 -3.41 8.81 -12.33
N VAL A 119 -3.58 9.01 -11.03
CA VAL A 119 -4.34 10.15 -10.49
C VAL A 119 -3.54 11.44 -10.63
N THR A 120 -3.88 12.24 -11.62
CA THR A 120 -3.21 13.51 -11.95
C THR A 120 -4.01 14.74 -11.52
N SER A 121 -5.28 14.57 -11.17
CA SER A 121 -6.17 15.64 -10.72
C SER A 121 -6.91 15.24 -9.45
N ILE A 122 -6.88 16.13 -8.47
CA ILE A 122 -7.58 15.94 -7.20
C ILE A 122 -8.29 17.23 -6.81
N GLY A 123 -9.54 17.11 -6.38
CA GLY A 123 -10.37 18.25 -6.00
C GLY A 123 -10.04 18.79 -4.61
N GLU A 124 -10.71 19.86 -4.22
CA GLU A 124 -10.53 20.45 -2.90
C GLU A 124 -11.20 19.62 -1.80
N SER A 125 -10.66 19.70 -0.58
CA SER A 125 -11.26 19.13 0.64
C SER A 125 -11.50 17.61 0.60
N VAL A 126 -10.77 16.87 -0.23
CA VAL A 126 -10.99 15.44 -0.48
C VAL A 126 -11.02 14.63 0.81
N PHE A 127 -10.15 14.93 1.77
CA PHE A 127 -10.03 14.24 3.06
C PHE A 127 -10.51 15.09 4.25
N PHE A 128 -11.31 16.13 4.02
CA PHE A 128 -11.81 16.96 5.12
C PHE A 128 -12.61 16.10 6.10
N GLY A 129 -12.33 16.23 7.40
CA GLY A 129 -13.03 15.46 8.44
C GLY A 129 -12.59 14.00 8.58
N CYS A 130 -11.57 13.54 7.86
CA CYS A 130 -10.98 12.20 8.00
C CYS A 130 -10.02 12.17 9.21
N TYR A 131 -10.54 12.32 10.43
CA TYR A 131 -9.71 12.51 11.65
C TYR A 131 -8.82 11.31 12.03
N LYS A 132 -9.06 10.13 11.47
CA LYS A 132 -8.23 8.94 11.69
C LYS A 132 -7.22 8.70 10.59
N LEU A 133 -7.22 9.52 9.53
CA LEU A 133 -6.26 9.38 8.43
C LEU A 133 -4.88 9.80 8.91
N THR A 134 -3.99 8.83 9.01
CA THR A 134 -2.61 9.01 9.47
C THR A 134 -1.59 8.78 8.36
N GLU A 135 -2.01 8.18 7.25
CA GLU A 135 -1.12 7.83 6.13
C GLU A 135 -1.82 8.01 4.79
N VAL A 136 -1.15 8.70 3.88
CA VAL A 136 -1.53 8.82 2.47
C VAL A 136 -0.33 8.38 1.64
N PHE A 137 -0.41 7.23 1.01
CA PHE A 137 0.67 6.72 0.17
C PHE A 137 0.45 7.13 -1.28
N LEU A 138 1.44 7.79 -1.84
CA LEU A 138 1.48 8.13 -3.26
C LEU A 138 2.35 7.11 -3.98
N GLU A 139 1.86 6.56 -5.08
CA GLU A 139 2.68 5.70 -5.93
C GLU A 139 3.91 6.48 -6.44
N ASN A 140 5.04 5.77 -6.54
CA ASN A 140 6.27 6.38 -7.03
C ASN A 140 6.08 6.95 -8.44
N GLY A 141 6.45 8.21 -8.63
CA GLY A 141 6.18 8.94 -9.88
C GLY A 141 5.00 9.90 -9.79
N SER A 142 4.14 9.79 -8.78
CA SER A 142 3.04 10.72 -8.57
C SER A 142 3.53 12.17 -8.46
N LYS A 143 2.79 13.08 -9.08
CA LYS A 143 3.05 14.54 -9.04
C LYS A 143 2.20 15.27 -8.02
N LEU A 144 1.39 14.54 -7.25
CA LEU A 144 0.56 15.12 -6.20
C LEU A 144 1.43 15.55 -5.00
N THR A 145 1.00 16.59 -4.34
CA THR A 145 1.67 17.18 -3.16
C THR A 145 0.70 17.27 -1.99
N SER A 146 1.21 17.52 -0.80
CA SER A 146 0.39 17.81 0.39
C SER A 146 -0.63 18.92 0.14
N GLY A 147 -0.25 19.94 -0.62
CA GLY A 147 -1.14 21.04 -1.00
C GLY A 147 -2.30 20.60 -1.89
N ASN A 148 -2.05 19.71 -2.85
CA ASN A 148 -3.12 19.12 -3.67
C ASN A 148 -4.09 18.27 -2.85
N LEU A 149 -3.55 17.49 -1.91
CA LEU A 149 -4.31 16.55 -1.08
C LEU A 149 -5.03 17.23 0.09
N GLY A 150 -4.62 18.45 0.47
CA GLY A 150 -5.17 19.13 1.64
C GLY A 150 -4.83 18.45 2.97
N VAL A 151 -3.72 17.72 3.03
CA VAL A 151 -3.24 16.99 4.21
C VAL A 151 -1.87 17.48 4.66
N ASN A 152 -1.48 17.12 5.89
CA ASN A 152 -0.14 17.44 6.39
C ASN A 152 0.89 16.56 5.68
N GLU A 153 2.02 17.16 5.27
CA GLU A 153 3.12 16.45 4.61
C GLU A 153 3.67 15.29 5.45
N SER A 154 3.60 15.38 6.78
CA SER A 154 4.06 14.33 7.69
C SER A 154 3.31 13.00 7.61
N ILE A 155 2.17 12.95 6.91
CA ILE A 155 1.41 11.70 6.71
C ILE A 155 1.51 11.18 5.27
N ILE A 156 2.32 11.82 4.41
CA ILE A 156 2.50 11.39 3.03
C ILE A 156 3.69 10.44 2.95
N GLY A 157 3.43 9.24 2.48
CA GLY A 157 4.43 8.23 2.14
C GLY A 157 4.49 7.97 0.64
N THR A 158 5.40 7.09 0.24
CA THR A 158 5.54 6.63 -1.15
C THR A 158 5.42 5.11 -1.17
N TYR A 159 4.80 4.54 -2.19
CA TYR A 159 4.78 3.10 -2.39
C TYR A 159 5.21 2.70 -3.81
N TRP A 160 5.65 1.45 -3.93
CA TRP A 160 6.02 0.80 -5.19
C TRP A 160 5.41 -0.60 -5.21
N ASN A 161 4.82 -0.99 -6.32
CA ASN A 161 4.37 -2.35 -6.55
C ASN A 161 5.41 -3.12 -7.38
N GLU A 162 5.72 -4.33 -6.97
CA GLU A 162 6.67 -5.20 -7.63
C GLU A 162 6.20 -6.66 -7.61
N GLY A 163 5.47 -7.05 -8.64
CA GLY A 163 4.83 -8.35 -8.67
C GLY A 163 3.85 -8.51 -7.51
N ASP A 164 4.08 -9.53 -6.67
CA ASP A 164 3.26 -9.79 -5.48
C ASP A 164 3.79 -9.09 -4.22
N LEU A 165 4.79 -8.22 -4.35
CA LEU A 165 5.35 -7.41 -3.26
C LEU A 165 4.97 -5.94 -3.40
N THR A 166 4.68 -5.31 -2.26
CA THR A 166 4.51 -3.86 -2.13
C THR A 166 5.56 -3.32 -1.17
N TRP A 167 6.23 -2.25 -1.57
CA TRP A 167 7.20 -1.50 -0.79
C TRP A 167 6.56 -0.18 -0.38
N THR A 168 6.44 0.11 0.90
CA THR A 168 5.86 1.36 1.40
C THR A 168 6.86 2.10 2.27
N LEU A 169 7.16 3.35 1.92
CA LEU A 169 8.03 4.24 2.67
C LEU A 169 7.20 5.33 3.34
N THR A 170 7.16 5.32 4.65
CA THR A 170 6.46 6.35 5.45
C THR A 170 7.33 7.60 5.63
N ALA A 171 6.71 8.72 5.99
CA ALA A 171 7.39 10.00 6.16
C ALA A 171 8.45 9.99 7.30
N ASP A 172 8.35 9.10 8.27
CA ASP A 172 9.35 8.93 9.35
C ASP A 172 10.60 8.18 8.89
N GLY A 173 10.58 7.61 7.68
CA GLY A 173 11.69 6.85 7.08
C GLY A 173 11.61 5.35 7.33
N THR A 174 10.47 4.81 7.71
CA THR A 174 10.26 3.36 7.78
C THR A 174 9.84 2.83 6.41
N LEU A 175 10.63 1.91 5.86
CA LEU A 175 10.31 1.15 4.65
C LEU A 175 9.80 -0.23 5.05
N THR A 176 8.57 -0.54 4.65
CA THR A 176 7.96 -1.87 4.84
C THR A 176 7.85 -2.59 3.52
N ILE A 177 8.26 -3.85 3.48
CA ILE A 177 8.08 -4.74 2.33
C ILE A 177 7.08 -5.82 2.73
N SER A 178 5.91 -5.81 2.09
CA SER A 178 4.80 -6.71 2.35
C SER A 178 4.45 -7.52 1.10
N GLY A 179 3.63 -8.57 1.26
CA GLY A 179 3.23 -9.46 0.17
C GLY A 179 3.90 -10.82 0.26
N THR A 180 3.95 -11.56 -0.85
CA THR A 180 4.40 -12.96 -0.84
C THR A 180 5.48 -13.22 -1.88
N GLY A 181 6.50 -14.02 -1.52
CA GLY A 181 7.52 -14.48 -2.46
C GLY A 181 8.87 -13.81 -2.31
N ALA A 182 9.70 -13.94 -3.34
CA ALA A 182 11.07 -13.45 -3.35
C ALA A 182 11.13 -12.01 -3.87
N MET A 183 11.99 -11.16 -3.29
CA MET A 183 12.40 -9.94 -3.99
C MET A 183 13.17 -10.32 -5.24
N LYS A 184 13.02 -9.55 -6.32
CA LYS A 184 13.84 -9.75 -7.52
C LYS A 184 15.28 -9.34 -7.25
N ASP A 185 16.20 -9.76 -8.14
CA ASP A 185 17.56 -9.26 -8.17
C ASP A 185 17.60 -7.93 -8.93
N TYR A 186 18.20 -6.92 -8.30
CA TYR A 186 18.30 -5.57 -8.84
C TYR A 186 19.72 -5.31 -9.38
N SER A 187 19.81 -4.40 -10.32
CA SER A 187 21.08 -3.86 -10.82
C SER A 187 21.27 -2.43 -10.32
N TYR A 188 21.13 -2.22 -9.00
CA TYR A 188 21.15 -0.90 -8.33
C TYR A 188 19.95 -0.01 -8.69
N ASP A 189 18.82 -0.61 -9.07
CA ASP A 189 17.57 0.06 -9.44
C ASP A 189 16.38 -0.35 -8.56
N SER A 190 16.65 -0.86 -7.35
CA SER A 190 15.61 -1.19 -6.39
C SER A 190 14.89 0.07 -5.90
N PRO A 191 13.64 -0.04 -5.42
CA PRO A 191 12.93 1.09 -4.82
C PRO A 191 13.67 1.75 -3.65
N ALA A 192 14.57 1.01 -3.00
CA ALA A 192 15.34 1.49 -1.85
C ALA A 192 16.75 1.99 -2.20
N CYS A 193 17.29 1.65 -3.40
CA CYS A 193 18.68 1.95 -3.74
C CYS A 193 18.97 3.45 -3.65
N ASP A 194 20.08 3.82 -2.98
CA ASP A 194 20.55 5.21 -2.78
C ASP A 194 19.49 6.14 -2.13
N ASN A 195 18.53 5.57 -1.41
CA ASN A 195 17.48 6.36 -0.76
C ASN A 195 17.87 6.71 0.68
N SER A 196 18.41 7.91 0.87
CA SER A 196 18.85 8.42 2.19
C SER A 196 17.69 8.75 3.16
N ASN A 197 16.43 8.69 2.71
CA ASN A 197 15.28 8.86 3.60
C ASN A 197 14.98 7.58 4.39
N ILE A 198 15.45 6.41 3.96
CA ILE A 198 15.21 5.13 4.63
C ILE A 198 16.09 5.03 5.86
N LYS A 199 15.46 4.96 7.03
CA LYS A 199 16.10 4.82 8.34
C LYS A 199 15.91 3.43 8.94
N LYS A 200 14.76 2.83 8.66
CA LYS A 200 14.35 1.52 9.13
C LYS A 200 13.76 0.71 8.00
N VAL A 201 14.06 -0.59 7.96
CA VAL A 201 13.42 -1.56 7.06
C VAL A 201 12.69 -2.62 7.88
N VAL A 202 11.46 -2.93 7.48
CA VAL A 202 10.65 -4.02 8.00
C VAL A 202 10.28 -4.92 6.84
N ILE A 203 10.77 -6.16 6.87
CA ILE A 203 10.35 -7.18 5.91
C ILE A 203 9.31 -8.03 6.62
N GLU A 204 8.11 -8.16 6.04
CA GLU A 204 7.02 -8.93 6.63
C GLU A 204 7.16 -10.43 6.37
N GLU A 205 6.42 -11.23 7.15
CA GLU A 205 6.32 -12.67 6.93
C GLU A 205 5.80 -12.96 5.52
N ASP A 206 6.15 -14.14 4.96
CA ASP A 206 5.87 -14.56 3.58
C ASP A 206 6.79 -13.97 2.50
N VAL A 207 7.63 -12.96 2.79
CA VAL A 207 8.76 -12.59 1.94
C VAL A 207 9.88 -13.63 2.12
N THR A 208 10.35 -14.27 1.04
CA THR A 208 11.19 -15.47 1.13
C THR A 208 12.67 -15.25 0.85
N SER A 209 13.03 -14.14 0.22
CA SER A 209 14.44 -13.76 0.01
C SER A 209 14.63 -12.26 -0.09
N ILE A 210 15.84 -11.81 0.21
CA ILE A 210 16.31 -10.46 -0.08
C ILE A 210 17.12 -10.54 -1.38
N GLY A 211 16.71 -9.80 -2.40
CA GLY A 211 17.32 -9.82 -3.72
C GLY A 211 18.67 -9.11 -3.80
N ASP A 212 19.39 -9.29 -4.89
CA ASP A 212 20.64 -8.59 -5.16
C ASP A 212 20.42 -7.07 -5.14
N SER A 213 21.33 -6.33 -4.52
CA SER A 213 21.33 -4.87 -4.40
C SER A 213 20.04 -4.25 -3.84
N ALA A 214 19.20 -5.03 -3.15
CA ALA A 214 17.87 -4.59 -2.71
C ALA A 214 17.90 -3.30 -1.86
N PHE A 215 18.90 -3.14 -0.99
CA PHE A 215 19.09 -1.98 -0.10
C PHE A 215 20.47 -1.32 -0.26
N SER A 216 21.12 -1.52 -1.42
CA SER A 216 22.42 -0.90 -1.68
C SER A 216 22.37 0.62 -1.51
N TYR A 217 23.42 1.17 -0.88
CA TYR A 217 23.57 2.60 -0.65
C TYR A 217 22.49 3.27 0.23
N CYS A 218 21.72 2.50 0.99
CA CYS A 218 20.81 3.04 2.02
C CYS A 218 21.64 3.61 3.18
N SER A 219 22.32 4.73 2.94
CA SER A 219 23.33 5.29 3.86
C SER A 219 22.78 5.73 5.23
N SER A 220 21.48 5.99 5.34
CA SER A 220 20.80 6.36 6.59
C SER A 220 20.14 5.18 7.32
N LEU A 221 20.20 3.97 6.75
CA LEU A 221 19.58 2.77 7.34
C LEU A 221 20.31 2.40 8.64
N THR A 222 19.60 2.41 9.76
CA THR A 222 20.12 2.07 11.09
C THR A 222 19.57 0.77 11.65
N ASP A 223 18.39 0.34 11.21
CA ASP A 223 17.67 -0.82 11.76
C ASP A 223 16.96 -1.61 10.66
N ILE A 224 16.99 -2.94 10.75
CA ILE A 224 16.26 -3.83 9.85
C ILE A 224 15.69 -5.03 10.60
N THR A 225 14.44 -5.36 10.31
CA THR A 225 13.78 -6.58 10.75
C THR A 225 13.65 -7.55 9.57
N ILE A 226 14.27 -8.73 9.70
CA ILE A 226 14.22 -9.81 8.70
C ILE A 226 13.39 -10.95 9.32
N PRO A 227 12.29 -11.39 8.68
CA PRO A 227 11.44 -12.44 9.21
C PRO A 227 12.04 -13.84 9.02
N GLY A 228 11.46 -14.81 9.74
CA GLY A 228 11.85 -16.22 9.65
C GLY A 228 11.53 -16.90 8.33
N SER A 229 10.80 -16.27 7.44
CA SER A 229 10.53 -16.75 6.07
C SER A 229 11.70 -16.55 5.11
N VAL A 230 12.61 -15.60 5.38
CA VAL A 230 13.75 -15.29 4.51
C VAL A 230 14.81 -16.39 4.59
N THR A 231 15.17 -16.96 3.43
CA THR A 231 16.12 -18.06 3.30
C THR A 231 17.48 -17.67 2.67
N SER A 232 17.54 -16.53 2.01
CA SER A 232 18.76 -16.03 1.37
C SER A 232 18.86 -14.50 1.36
N ILE A 233 20.08 -14.01 1.42
CA ILE A 233 20.45 -12.60 1.26
C ILE A 233 21.32 -12.51 -0.01
N GLY A 234 20.90 -11.69 -0.99
CA GLY A 234 21.52 -11.55 -2.30
C GLY A 234 22.87 -10.83 -2.29
N ASN A 235 23.48 -10.74 -3.48
CA ASN A 235 24.72 -10.01 -3.65
C ASN A 235 24.52 -8.51 -3.43
N ASP A 236 25.47 -7.84 -2.80
CA ASP A 236 25.41 -6.40 -2.50
C ASP A 236 24.12 -5.93 -1.82
N ALA A 237 23.33 -6.83 -1.23
CA ALA A 237 21.99 -6.53 -0.73
C ALA A 237 21.95 -5.34 0.23
N PHE A 238 22.97 -5.16 1.08
CA PHE A 238 23.17 -4.04 2.03
C PHE A 238 24.50 -3.31 1.82
N SER A 239 25.07 -3.43 0.62
CA SER A 239 26.35 -2.77 0.32
C SER A 239 26.23 -1.26 0.54
N TRP A 240 27.22 -0.67 1.24
CA TRP A 240 27.26 0.75 1.59
C TRP A 240 26.11 1.26 2.47
N CYS A 241 25.48 0.40 3.26
CA CYS A 241 24.61 0.83 4.36
C CYS A 241 25.44 1.35 5.52
N THR A 242 26.03 2.52 5.36
CA THR A 242 27.10 3.03 6.26
C THR A 242 26.64 3.34 7.68
N SER A 243 25.33 3.51 7.92
CA SER A 243 24.76 3.76 9.26
C SER A 243 24.24 2.50 9.95
N LEU A 244 24.28 1.34 9.30
CA LEU A 244 23.79 0.09 9.88
C LEU A 244 24.75 -0.39 10.97
N THR A 245 24.30 -0.39 12.22
CA THR A 245 25.14 -0.71 13.38
C THR A 245 25.08 -2.18 13.79
N GLY A 246 24.00 -2.87 13.43
CA GLY A 246 23.80 -4.28 13.72
C GLY A 246 22.66 -4.85 12.90
N ILE A 247 22.68 -6.17 12.72
CA ILE A 247 21.64 -6.91 12.02
C ILE A 247 21.47 -8.29 12.64
N THR A 248 20.24 -8.74 12.78
CA THR A 248 19.93 -10.12 13.19
C THR A 248 19.60 -10.93 11.98
N ILE A 249 20.43 -11.91 11.65
CA ILE A 249 20.20 -12.87 10.57
C ILE A 249 19.38 -14.04 11.15
N PRO A 250 18.16 -14.30 10.63
CA PRO A 250 17.33 -15.39 11.14
C PRO A 250 17.94 -16.77 10.80
N SER A 251 17.60 -17.77 11.62
CA SER A 251 18.10 -19.14 11.45
C SER A 251 17.54 -19.88 10.20
N SER A 252 16.65 -19.25 9.46
CA SER A 252 16.17 -19.70 8.15
C SER A 252 17.16 -19.41 7.01
N VAL A 253 18.05 -18.41 7.19
CA VAL A 253 19.00 -18.02 6.15
C VAL A 253 20.08 -19.08 5.97
N THR A 254 20.27 -19.53 4.74
CA THR A 254 21.23 -20.56 4.36
C THR A 254 22.40 -20.01 3.50
N SER A 255 22.21 -18.85 2.90
CA SER A 255 23.23 -18.22 2.04
C SER A 255 23.27 -16.70 2.18
N ILE A 256 24.47 -16.14 2.10
CA ILE A 256 24.76 -14.71 2.06
C ILE A 256 25.61 -14.46 0.79
N GLY A 257 25.18 -13.51 -0.06
CA GLY A 257 25.78 -13.22 -1.34
C GLY A 257 27.13 -12.50 -1.26
N ASN A 258 27.76 -12.31 -2.44
CA ASN A 258 29.00 -11.52 -2.56
C ASN A 258 28.71 -10.07 -2.15
N GLY A 259 29.65 -9.46 -1.41
CA GLY A 259 29.53 -8.06 -1.02
C GLY A 259 28.29 -7.70 -0.21
N ALA A 260 27.54 -8.67 0.28
CA ALA A 260 26.20 -8.44 0.87
C ALA A 260 26.15 -7.32 1.92
N PHE A 261 27.22 -7.13 2.70
CA PHE A 261 27.41 -6.09 3.69
C PHE A 261 28.67 -5.25 3.46
N SER A 262 29.25 -5.29 2.25
CA SER A 262 30.45 -4.54 1.92
C SER A 262 30.23 -3.04 2.15
N GLY A 263 31.16 -2.36 2.83
CA GLY A 263 31.08 -0.93 3.13
C GLY A 263 30.11 -0.56 4.26
N CYS A 264 29.56 -1.52 5.00
CA CYS A 264 28.77 -1.25 6.21
C CYS A 264 29.66 -0.78 7.36
N SER A 265 30.27 0.39 7.24
CA SER A 265 31.36 0.86 8.11
C SER A 265 30.97 1.09 9.60
N SER A 266 29.69 1.13 9.90
CA SER A 266 29.17 1.19 11.28
C SER A 266 28.81 -0.16 11.88
N LEU A 267 28.87 -1.25 11.10
CA LEU A 267 28.50 -2.58 11.55
C LEU A 267 29.61 -3.15 12.46
N THR A 268 29.36 -3.17 13.76
CA THR A 268 30.31 -3.60 14.76
C THR A 268 30.17 -5.06 15.15
N ASP A 269 28.95 -5.57 15.11
CA ASP A 269 28.62 -6.92 15.55
C ASP A 269 27.61 -7.57 14.62
N ILE A 270 27.90 -8.81 14.21
CA ILE A 270 26.98 -9.65 13.45
C ILE A 270 27.13 -11.11 13.90
N THR A 271 26.00 -11.76 14.13
CA THR A 271 26.01 -13.21 14.41
C THR A 271 25.55 -13.96 13.18
N ILE A 272 26.42 -14.84 12.66
CA ILE A 272 26.08 -15.73 11.54
C ILE A 272 25.47 -17.02 12.14
N PRO A 273 24.20 -17.33 11.85
CA PRO A 273 23.58 -18.54 12.38
C PRO A 273 24.18 -19.81 11.76
N GLY A 274 24.14 -20.90 12.49
CA GLY A 274 24.69 -22.19 12.01
C GLY A 274 24.00 -22.81 10.79
N SER A 275 22.89 -22.24 10.36
CA SER A 275 22.16 -22.57 9.11
C SER A 275 22.85 -22.04 7.87
N VAL A 276 23.69 -21.01 7.98
CA VAL A 276 24.39 -20.41 6.83
C VAL A 276 25.51 -21.37 6.38
N THR A 277 25.35 -21.89 5.19
CA THR A 277 26.31 -22.85 4.57
C THR A 277 27.17 -22.20 3.48
N SER A 278 26.82 -20.99 3.04
CA SER A 278 27.54 -20.25 2.00
C SER A 278 27.60 -18.75 2.33
N ILE A 279 28.80 -18.18 2.24
CA ILE A 279 29.06 -16.74 2.33
C ILE A 279 29.90 -16.37 1.10
N GLY A 280 29.45 -15.37 0.36
CA GLY A 280 30.08 -14.89 -0.86
C GLY A 280 31.38 -14.12 -0.62
N GLU A 281 32.11 -13.85 -1.69
CA GLU A 281 33.35 -13.07 -1.65
C GLU A 281 33.07 -11.66 -1.15
N SER A 282 33.98 -11.11 -0.37
CA SER A 282 33.92 -9.72 0.16
C SER A 282 32.62 -9.38 0.92
N ALA A 283 31.88 -10.38 1.41
CA ALA A 283 30.56 -10.16 2.04
C ALA A 283 30.59 -9.14 3.18
N PHE A 284 31.71 -8.96 3.87
CA PHE A 284 31.92 -8.02 4.98
C PHE A 284 33.12 -7.12 4.76
N GLU A 285 33.52 -6.90 3.51
CA GLU A 285 34.66 -6.03 3.20
C GLU A 285 34.38 -4.60 3.66
N SER A 286 35.33 -3.96 4.32
CA SER A 286 35.20 -2.58 4.80
C SER A 286 34.06 -2.32 5.81
N CYS A 287 33.69 -3.35 6.57
CA CYS A 287 32.87 -3.17 7.76
C CYS A 287 33.67 -2.53 8.91
#